data_9e4e68a99edad190c91a209bb0b59a98
#
_entry.id   9e4e68a99edad190c91a209bb0b59a98
#
_cell.length_a   1.000
_cell.length_b   1.000
_cell.length_c   1.000
_cell.angle_alpha   90.00
_cell.angle_beta   90.00
_cell.angle_gamma   90.00
#
_symmetry.space_group_name_H-M   'P 1'
#
loop_
_entity.id
_entity.type
_entity.pdbx_description
1 polymer ?
#
loop_
_entity_poly.entity_id
_entity_poly.type
_entity_poly.pdbx_seq_one_letter_code
_entity_poly.pdbx_strand_id
1 'polypeptide(L)'
;MAKRGYEVVTTVRSEDKAAKIREAHPGAKLTVALVPDISRPDAFDEVVRAHGQGLEYVQHTASPFHYGWTDAKTELLDPALEGTRSVLRAVQRHAPSVRRVVVTSSFAAILSAAGIADPTKTFSEADWNPLTYEDGLRSGPDNKADAYRASKTVAERAAWDFVKDGGASFELATICPPMVFGPVAHHLPSLAAINTSNARFVDLVQGKWAAAIPPSGVFLWVDVRDVALAHANAMERPAAAGKRFFVTAGYYSNREIAAAVRKHFPELKDKLPDESVPGGDYPEGGVYKYDNSRATEVLGIDWIPLEKSAVDTVKSLRALGA
;
A
#
# COMPACT_ATOMS: atom_id res chain seq x y z
N MET A 1 11.98 10.62 1.49
CA MET A 1 11.89 12.09 1.56
C MET A 1 13.15 12.70 2.16
N ALA A 2 13.57 12.39 3.36
CA ALA A 2 14.79 12.96 3.96
C ALA A 2 16.05 12.79 3.08
N LYS A 3 16.25 11.61 2.45
CA LYS A 3 17.35 11.39 1.49
C LYS A 3 17.28 12.24 0.21
N ARG A 4 16.14 12.87 -0.09
CA ARG A 4 15.96 13.82 -1.18
C ARG A 4 16.10 15.29 -0.71
N GLY A 5 16.52 15.51 0.54
CA GLY A 5 16.73 16.84 1.09
C GLY A 5 15.51 17.52 1.69
N TYR A 6 14.37 16.83 1.75
CA TYR A 6 13.16 17.37 2.40
C TYR A 6 13.29 17.35 3.91
N GLU A 7 12.78 18.41 4.53
CA GLU A 7 12.39 18.39 5.94
C GLU A 7 11.05 17.70 6.05
N VAL A 8 10.91 16.74 6.97
CA VAL A 8 9.75 15.86 7.04
C VAL A 8 9.04 16.00 8.37
N VAL A 9 7.75 16.28 8.34
CA VAL A 9 6.86 16.10 9.50
C VAL A 9 6.10 14.79 9.27
N THR A 10 6.28 13.82 10.15
CA THR A 10 5.56 12.54 10.07
C THR A 10 4.67 12.34 11.29
N THR A 11 3.57 11.61 11.11
CA THR A 11 2.63 11.32 12.18
C THR A 11 2.65 9.85 12.56
N VAL A 12 2.50 9.57 13.83
CA VAL A 12 2.36 8.22 14.39
C VAL A 12 1.29 8.20 15.47
N ARG A 13 0.76 7.00 15.79
CA ARG A 13 -0.31 6.85 16.79
C ARG A 13 0.17 6.84 18.24
N SER A 14 1.46 6.61 18.50
CA SER A 14 2.00 6.47 19.87
C SER A 14 3.45 6.93 19.97
N GLU A 15 3.89 7.30 21.17
CA GLU A 15 5.26 7.71 21.44
C GLU A 15 6.26 6.58 21.22
N ASP A 16 5.90 5.31 21.50
CA ASP A 16 6.76 4.16 21.19
C ASP A 16 7.11 4.08 19.71
N LYS A 17 6.12 4.37 18.84
CA LYS A 17 6.39 4.42 17.39
C LYS A 17 7.20 5.64 17.00
N ALA A 18 7.00 6.77 17.67
CA ALA A 18 7.81 7.96 17.45
C ALA A 18 9.27 7.73 17.79
N ALA A 19 9.55 7.10 18.94
CA ALA A 19 10.90 6.75 19.36
C ALA A 19 11.60 5.86 18.33
N LYS A 20 10.93 4.81 17.85
CA LYS A 20 11.48 3.90 16.82
C LYS A 20 11.79 4.58 15.50
N ILE A 21 10.96 5.52 15.07
CA ILE A 21 11.23 6.29 13.85
C ILE A 21 12.45 7.20 14.03
N ARG A 22 12.56 7.89 15.18
CA ARG A 22 13.74 8.74 15.48
C ARG A 22 15.03 7.89 15.52
N GLU A 23 14.97 6.71 16.13
CA GLU A 23 16.09 5.76 16.19
C GLU A 23 16.51 5.25 14.80
N ALA A 24 15.53 4.93 13.95
CA ALA A 24 15.80 4.44 12.59
C ALA A 24 16.34 5.51 11.62
N HIS A 25 16.19 6.79 11.95
CA HIS A 25 16.58 7.90 11.09
C HIS A 25 17.42 8.97 11.82
N PRO A 26 18.55 8.59 12.43
CA PRO A 26 19.40 9.54 13.16
C PRO A 26 19.94 10.61 12.19
N GLY A 27 19.87 11.87 12.61
CA GLY A 27 20.37 13.00 11.80
C GLY A 27 19.47 13.42 10.63
N ALA A 28 18.32 12.77 10.40
CA ALA A 28 17.33 13.26 9.44
C ALA A 28 16.65 14.53 9.97
N LYS A 29 16.37 15.47 9.06
CA LYS A 29 15.48 16.62 9.36
C LYS A 29 14.05 16.11 9.49
N LEU A 30 13.72 15.56 10.65
CA LEU A 30 12.49 14.82 10.90
C LEU A 30 11.83 15.27 12.20
N THR A 31 10.60 15.78 12.09
CA THR A 31 9.69 16.01 13.21
C THR A 31 8.67 14.87 13.26
N VAL A 32 8.45 14.31 14.45
CA VAL A 32 7.44 13.25 14.65
C VAL A 32 6.34 13.80 15.56
N ALA A 33 5.12 13.85 15.04
CA ALA A 33 3.93 14.30 15.74
C ALA A 33 2.98 13.12 16.04
N LEU A 34 2.17 13.24 17.08
CA LEU A 34 1.21 12.20 17.47
C LEU A 34 -0.16 12.49 16.87
N VAL A 35 -0.72 11.47 16.22
CA VAL A 35 -2.13 11.41 15.79
C VAL A 35 -2.67 10.05 16.24
N PRO A 36 -3.17 9.94 17.46
CA PRO A 36 -3.55 8.66 18.07
C PRO A 36 -4.68 7.95 17.32
N ASP A 37 -5.65 8.72 16.83
CA ASP A 37 -6.84 8.21 16.15
C ASP A 37 -7.15 9.04 14.90
N ILE A 38 -6.92 8.45 13.72
CA ILE A 38 -7.18 9.10 12.43
C ILE A 38 -8.67 9.15 12.06
N SER A 39 -9.54 8.41 12.76
CA SER A 39 -10.99 8.38 12.50
C SER A 39 -11.72 9.66 12.98
N ARG A 40 -11.06 10.46 13.80
CA ARG A 40 -11.63 11.72 14.27
C ARG A 40 -11.69 12.77 13.15
N PRO A 41 -12.79 13.51 13.05
CA PRO A 41 -12.94 14.55 12.02
C PRO A 41 -11.88 15.65 12.04
N ASP A 42 -11.25 15.89 13.19
CA ASP A 42 -10.22 16.90 13.45
C ASP A 42 -8.81 16.31 13.68
N ALA A 43 -8.62 15.03 13.37
CA ALA A 43 -7.42 14.26 13.72
C ALA A 43 -6.09 14.93 13.34
N PHE A 44 -6.04 15.62 12.21
CA PHE A 44 -4.83 16.26 11.70
C PHE A 44 -4.78 17.78 11.91
N ASP A 45 -5.82 18.42 12.45
CA ASP A 45 -5.91 19.88 12.58
C ASP A 45 -4.77 20.46 13.42
N GLU A 46 -4.44 19.85 14.56
CA GLU A 46 -3.38 20.32 15.44
C GLU A 46 -2.00 20.26 14.76
N VAL A 47 -1.67 19.12 14.17
CA VAL A 47 -0.37 18.92 13.50
C VAL A 47 -0.22 19.84 12.29
N VAL A 48 -1.26 19.95 11.46
CA VAL A 48 -1.20 20.82 10.28
C VAL A 48 -1.21 22.29 10.66
N ARG A 49 -1.89 22.69 11.72
CA ARG A 49 -1.82 24.06 12.25
C ARG A 49 -0.43 24.41 12.75
N ALA A 50 0.23 23.48 13.44
CA ALA A 50 1.57 23.70 13.98
C ALA A 50 2.66 23.79 12.92
N HIS A 51 2.52 23.06 11.80
CA HIS A 51 3.58 22.90 10.78
C HIS A 51 3.18 23.37 9.39
N GLY A 52 1.91 23.72 9.15
CA GLY A 52 1.34 23.93 7.81
C GLY A 52 1.93 25.08 7.00
N GLN A 53 2.45 26.11 7.67
CA GLN A 53 3.02 27.29 7.02
C GLN A 53 4.24 26.99 6.11
N GLY A 54 4.96 25.90 6.38
CA GLY A 54 6.13 25.49 5.58
C GLY A 54 5.89 24.24 4.74
N LEU A 55 4.71 23.63 4.80
CA LEU A 55 4.40 22.42 4.05
C LEU A 55 4.17 22.72 2.57
N GLU A 56 4.94 22.09 1.69
CA GLU A 56 4.72 22.16 0.24
C GLU A 56 3.97 20.94 -0.29
N TYR A 57 4.08 19.81 0.39
CA TYR A 57 3.51 18.53 -0.02
C TYR A 57 3.01 17.74 1.16
N VAL A 58 1.98 16.94 0.94
CA VAL A 58 1.45 15.99 1.92
C VAL A 58 1.37 14.61 1.29
N GLN A 59 1.82 13.58 2.02
CA GLN A 59 1.65 12.18 1.65
C GLN A 59 0.79 11.49 2.70
N HIS A 60 -0.43 11.14 2.32
CA HIS A 60 -1.36 10.43 3.19
C HIS A 60 -1.26 8.93 2.94
N THR A 61 -0.50 8.24 3.77
CA THR A 61 -0.31 6.78 3.70
C THR A 61 -1.03 6.03 4.81
N ALA A 62 -1.59 6.76 5.77
CA ALA A 62 -2.25 6.18 6.93
C ALA A 62 -3.64 5.64 6.55
N SER A 63 -3.86 4.36 6.74
CA SER A 63 -5.17 3.71 6.61
C SER A 63 -5.14 2.41 7.39
N PRO A 64 -6.22 2.00 8.07
CA PRO A 64 -6.28 0.70 8.70
C PRO A 64 -6.29 -0.41 7.64
N PHE A 65 -5.56 -1.48 7.92
CA PHE A 65 -5.57 -2.68 7.10
C PHE A 65 -5.29 -3.92 7.94
N HIS A 66 -6.32 -4.73 8.17
CA HIS A 66 -6.21 -6.06 8.76
C HIS A 66 -7.47 -6.88 8.45
N TYR A 67 -7.33 -8.20 8.39
CA TYR A 67 -8.47 -9.11 8.22
C TYR A 67 -9.02 -9.65 9.56
N GLY A 68 -8.45 -9.22 10.68
CA GLY A 68 -8.87 -9.59 12.02
C GLY A 68 -10.02 -8.74 12.60
N TRP A 69 -10.67 -7.91 11.75
CA TRP A 69 -11.76 -7.06 12.19
C TRP A 69 -13.01 -7.87 12.58
N THR A 70 -13.75 -7.34 13.54
CA THR A 70 -15.04 -7.83 14.02
C THR A 70 -16.19 -6.91 13.62
N ASP A 71 -15.89 -5.62 13.48
CA ASP A 71 -16.82 -4.59 12.99
C ASP A 71 -16.16 -3.80 11.85
N ALA A 72 -16.62 -4.08 10.63
CA ALA A 72 -16.10 -3.43 9.42
C ALA A 72 -16.29 -1.90 9.45
N LYS A 73 -17.37 -1.42 10.08
CA LYS A 73 -17.67 0.01 10.15
C LYS A 73 -16.58 0.77 10.91
N THR A 74 -16.36 0.40 12.16
CA THR A 74 -15.50 1.13 13.09
C THR A 74 -14.01 0.81 12.92
N GLU A 75 -13.69 -0.36 12.35
CA GLU A 75 -12.30 -0.80 12.22
C GLU A 75 -11.69 -0.57 10.83
N LEU A 76 -12.51 -0.42 9.78
CA LEU A 76 -12.03 -0.24 8.40
C LEU A 76 -12.66 0.97 7.68
N LEU A 77 -14.01 1.00 7.57
CA LEU A 77 -14.72 1.94 6.70
C LEU A 77 -14.60 3.39 7.20
N ASP A 78 -15.05 3.64 8.44
CA ASP A 78 -15.01 4.98 9.02
C ASP A 78 -13.57 5.51 9.15
N PRO A 79 -12.60 4.75 9.68
CA PRO A 79 -11.22 5.24 9.77
C PRO A 79 -10.58 5.52 8.40
N ALA A 80 -10.88 4.73 7.36
CA ALA A 80 -10.35 5.00 6.02
C ALA A 80 -10.97 6.26 5.41
N LEU A 81 -12.29 6.42 5.54
CA LEU A 81 -13.03 7.55 4.99
C LEU A 81 -12.71 8.85 5.75
N GLU A 82 -12.87 8.84 7.08
CA GLU A 82 -12.66 10.04 7.90
C GLU A 82 -11.19 10.42 8.00
N GLY A 83 -10.26 9.46 8.06
CA GLY A 83 -8.83 9.73 8.00
C GLY A 83 -8.43 10.49 6.74
N THR A 84 -8.98 10.08 5.59
CA THR A 84 -8.76 10.78 4.31
C THR A 84 -9.38 12.17 4.33
N ARG A 85 -10.63 12.30 4.75
CA ARG A 85 -11.33 13.60 4.83
C ARG A 85 -10.68 14.56 5.83
N SER A 86 -10.26 14.04 6.98
CA SER A 86 -9.64 14.83 8.04
C SER A 86 -8.33 15.48 7.58
N VAL A 87 -7.43 14.70 6.95
CA VAL A 87 -6.17 15.27 6.46
C VAL A 87 -6.40 16.32 5.36
N LEU A 88 -7.34 16.10 4.43
CA LEU A 88 -7.65 17.07 3.38
C LEU A 88 -8.24 18.35 3.94
N ARG A 89 -9.18 18.26 4.91
CA ARG A 89 -9.74 19.42 5.60
C ARG A 89 -8.67 20.20 6.36
N ALA A 90 -7.79 19.51 7.08
CA ALA A 90 -6.73 20.16 7.85
C ALA A 90 -5.75 20.90 6.92
N VAL A 91 -5.35 20.27 5.80
CA VAL A 91 -4.49 20.92 4.78
C VAL A 91 -5.17 22.15 4.18
N GLN A 92 -6.44 22.06 3.79
CA GLN A 92 -7.20 23.17 3.23
C GLN A 92 -7.29 24.36 4.20
N ARG A 93 -7.43 24.11 5.50
CA ARG A 93 -7.59 25.15 6.52
C ARG A 93 -6.28 25.78 6.98
N HIS A 94 -5.23 24.99 7.07
CA HIS A 94 -4.04 25.37 7.85
C HIS A 94 -2.73 25.33 7.06
N ALA A 95 -2.71 24.83 5.81
CA ALA A 95 -1.50 24.69 5.01
C ALA A 95 -1.64 25.29 3.60
N PRO A 96 -1.76 26.63 3.50
CA PRO A 96 -2.03 27.31 2.21
C PRO A 96 -0.90 27.18 1.19
N SER A 97 0.30 26.82 1.63
CA SER A 97 1.47 26.60 0.76
C SER A 97 1.54 25.18 0.15
N VAL A 98 0.66 24.26 0.57
CA VAL A 98 0.62 22.91 0.01
C VAL A 98 0.17 22.96 -1.45
N ARG A 99 1.05 22.48 -2.32
CA ARG A 99 0.80 22.41 -3.77
C ARG A 99 0.17 21.08 -4.17
N ARG A 100 0.53 19.99 -3.47
CA ARG A 100 0.01 18.66 -3.80
C ARG A 100 -0.14 17.75 -2.60
N VAL A 101 -1.26 17.02 -2.61
CA VAL A 101 -1.51 15.89 -1.70
C VAL A 101 -1.43 14.60 -2.51
N VAL A 102 -0.67 13.62 -2.03
CA VAL A 102 -0.58 12.27 -2.60
C VAL A 102 -1.21 11.28 -1.63
N VAL A 103 -2.23 10.56 -2.07
CA VAL A 103 -2.96 9.59 -1.24
C VAL A 103 -2.61 8.16 -1.66
N THR A 104 -2.27 7.32 -0.69
CA THR A 104 -2.11 5.88 -0.92
C THR A 104 -3.49 5.22 -0.95
N SER A 105 -3.95 4.93 -2.15
CA SER A 105 -5.11 4.08 -2.41
C SER A 105 -4.67 2.61 -2.52
N SER A 106 -5.30 1.84 -3.41
CA SER A 106 -5.00 0.42 -3.62
C SER A 106 -5.57 -0.05 -4.96
N PHE A 107 -5.02 -1.13 -5.51
CA PHE A 107 -5.70 -1.92 -6.55
C PHE A 107 -7.09 -2.39 -6.08
N ALA A 108 -7.32 -2.51 -4.78
CA ALA A 108 -8.63 -2.79 -4.20
C ALA A 108 -9.70 -1.76 -4.60
N ALA A 109 -9.32 -0.50 -4.89
CA ALA A 109 -10.23 0.53 -5.39
C ALA A 109 -10.41 0.51 -6.92
N ILE A 110 -9.68 -0.35 -7.63
CA ILE A 110 -9.73 -0.52 -9.10
C ILE A 110 -10.47 -1.81 -9.46
N LEU A 111 -10.11 -2.94 -8.84
CA LEU A 111 -10.57 -4.26 -9.21
C LEU A 111 -12.07 -4.47 -8.93
N SER A 112 -12.70 -5.34 -9.72
CA SER A 112 -14.03 -5.88 -9.43
C SER A 112 -13.99 -7.40 -9.36
N ALA A 113 -14.90 -8.03 -8.61
CA ALA A 113 -14.99 -9.49 -8.50
C ALA A 113 -15.18 -10.16 -9.88
N ALA A 114 -16.05 -9.60 -10.72
CA ALA A 114 -16.24 -10.09 -12.08
C ALA A 114 -14.98 -9.92 -12.94
N GLY A 115 -14.30 -8.78 -12.83
CA GLY A 115 -13.12 -8.49 -13.64
C GLY A 115 -11.91 -9.36 -13.29
N ILE A 116 -11.71 -9.73 -12.02
CA ILE A 116 -10.60 -10.63 -11.63
C ILE A 116 -10.83 -12.08 -12.09
N ALA A 117 -12.07 -12.45 -12.39
CA ALA A 117 -12.43 -13.75 -12.93
C ALA A 117 -12.38 -13.79 -14.48
N ASP A 118 -12.20 -12.66 -15.15
CA ASP A 118 -12.19 -12.52 -16.60
C ASP A 118 -10.76 -12.32 -17.13
N PRO A 119 -10.17 -13.32 -17.80
CA PRO A 119 -8.81 -13.21 -18.34
C PRO A 119 -8.69 -12.23 -19.52
N THR A 120 -9.82 -11.77 -20.08
CA THR A 120 -9.84 -10.76 -21.15
C THR A 120 -9.85 -9.33 -20.63
N LYS A 121 -10.30 -9.12 -19.38
CA LYS A 121 -10.37 -7.80 -18.73
C LYS A 121 -8.97 -7.20 -18.58
N THR A 122 -8.79 -5.98 -19.05
CA THR A 122 -7.62 -5.16 -18.74
C THR A 122 -7.99 -4.13 -17.67
N PHE A 123 -7.35 -4.19 -16.51
CA PHE A 123 -7.48 -3.17 -15.46
C PHE A 123 -6.49 -2.03 -15.70
N SER A 124 -6.95 -0.82 -15.45
CA SER A 124 -6.15 0.40 -15.46
C SER A 124 -6.61 1.33 -14.34
N GLU A 125 -5.96 2.47 -14.20
CA GLU A 125 -6.41 3.52 -13.28
C GLU A 125 -7.74 4.19 -13.68
N ALA A 126 -8.29 3.89 -14.86
CA ALA A 126 -9.62 4.34 -15.26
C ALA A 126 -10.74 3.54 -14.59
N ASP A 127 -10.44 2.30 -14.18
CA ASP A 127 -11.39 1.42 -13.52
C ASP A 127 -11.63 1.82 -12.07
N TRP A 128 -12.85 1.52 -11.61
CA TRP A 128 -13.25 1.67 -10.23
C TRP A 128 -13.92 0.40 -9.72
N ASN A 129 -13.55 0.00 -8.52
CA ASN A 129 -14.30 -1.03 -7.81
C ASN A 129 -15.74 -0.54 -7.60
N PRO A 130 -16.77 -1.36 -7.93
CA PRO A 130 -18.17 -0.96 -7.79
C PRO A 130 -18.69 -0.96 -6.35
N LEU A 131 -17.94 -1.53 -5.39
CA LEU A 131 -18.39 -1.64 -4.01
C LEU A 131 -18.60 -0.27 -3.36
N THR A 132 -19.76 -0.14 -2.70
CA THR A 132 -20.16 1.03 -1.92
C THR A 132 -19.80 0.90 -0.45
N TYR A 133 -20.04 1.96 0.31
CA TYR A 133 -19.93 1.94 1.77
C TYR A 133 -20.89 0.92 2.40
N GLU A 134 -22.13 0.86 1.89
CA GLU A 134 -23.17 -0.06 2.32
C GLU A 134 -22.80 -1.53 2.02
N ASP A 135 -22.11 -1.79 0.90
CA ASP A 135 -21.60 -3.13 0.60
C ASP A 135 -20.53 -3.54 1.62
N GLY A 136 -19.65 -2.60 1.99
CA GLY A 136 -18.67 -2.81 3.06
C GLY A 136 -19.31 -3.11 4.42
N LEU A 137 -20.40 -2.42 4.78
CA LEU A 137 -21.16 -2.68 6.01
C LEU A 137 -21.80 -4.08 6.04
N ARG A 138 -22.22 -4.59 4.87
CA ARG A 138 -22.81 -5.93 4.74
C ARG A 138 -21.78 -7.05 4.73
N SER A 139 -20.49 -6.71 4.71
CA SER A 139 -19.43 -7.71 4.74
C SER A 139 -19.39 -8.46 6.06
N GLY A 140 -19.13 -9.76 6.00
CA GLY A 140 -19.07 -10.66 7.14
C GLY A 140 -17.86 -11.59 7.08
N PRO A 141 -17.83 -12.65 7.91
CA PRO A 141 -16.72 -13.59 7.96
C PRO A 141 -16.32 -14.20 6.61
N ASP A 142 -17.32 -14.45 5.74
CA ASP A 142 -17.13 -15.15 4.47
C ASP A 142 -16.61 -14.22 3.34
N ASN A 143 -16.79 -12.90 3.48
CA ASN A 143 -16.40 -11.93 2.47
C ASN A 143 -15.62 -10.73 3.05
N LYS A 144 -14.76 -10.97 4.04
CA LYS A 144 -13.94 -9.94 4.72
C LYS A 144 -13.16 -9.03 3.77
N ALA A 145 -12.76 -9.55 2.61
CA ALA A 145 -12.04 -8.77 1.61
C ALA A 145 -12.88 -7.62 1.02
N ASP A 146 -14.21 -7.76 0.97
CA ASP A 146 -15.08 -6.74 0.39
C ASP A 146 -15.20 -5.51 1.29
N ALA A 147 -15.17 -5.67 2.62
CA ALA A 147 -15.07 -4.53 3.55
C ALA A 147 -13.80 -3.69 3.28
N TYR A 148 -12.66 -4.35 3.09
CA TYR A 148 -11.42 -3.67 2.75
C TYR A 148 -11.49 -3.00 1.38
N ARG A 149 -11.99 -3.70 0.35
CA ARG A 149 -12.17 -3.15 -1.00
C ARG A 149 -13.07 -1.92 -0.98
N ALA A 150 -14.21 -2.01 -0.30
CA ALA A 150 -15.15 -0.90 -0.11
C ALA A 150 -14.46 0.26 0.61
N SER A 151 -13.73 0.02 1.72
CA SER A 151 -13.04 1.07 2.48
C SER A 151 -12.05 1.86 1.61
N LYS A 152 -11.26 1.19 0.78
CA LYS A 152 -10.32 1.84 -0.15
C LYS A 152 -11.03 2.60 -1.26
N THR A 153 -12.11 2.05 -1.79
CA THR A 153 -12.91 2.68 -2.85
C THR A 153 -13.55 3.98 -2.36
N VAL A 154 -14.23 3.93 -1.22
CA VAL A 154 -14.94 5.11 -0.71
C VAL A 154 -13.98 6.18 -0.21
N ALA A 155 -12.85 5.81 0.39
CA ALA A 155 -11.82 6.76 0.81
C ALA A 155 -11.19 7.49 -0.38
N GLU A 156 -10.85 6.77 -1.46
CA GLU A 156 -10.30 7.39 -2.66
C GLU A 156 -11.32 8.28 -3.37
N ARG A 157 -12.56 7.81 -3.54
CA ARG A 157 -13.64 8.64 -4.11
C ARG A 157 -13.84 9.93 -3.31
N ALA A 158 -13.90 9.83 -1.97
CA ALA A 158 -14.04 11.00 -1.11
C ALA A 158 -12.88 11.99 -1.26
N ALA A 159 -11.67 11.54 -1.55
CA ALA A 159 -10.56 12.45 -1.83
C ALA A 159 -10.75 13.20 -3.16
N TRP A 160 -11.19 12.51 -4.20
CA TRP A 160 -11.47 13.12 -5.50
C TRP A 160 -12.67 14.08 -5.44
N ASP A 161 -13.75 13.70 -4.76
CA ASP A 161 -14.93 14.56 -4.57
C ASP A 161 -14.55 15.83 -3.78
N PHE A 162 -13.71 15.69 -2.74
CA PHE A 162 -13.23 16.85 -1.97
C PHE A 162 -12.53 17.89 -2.86
N VAL A 163 -11.67 17.43 -3.76
CA VAL A 163 -10.94 18.36 -4.66
C VAL A 163 -11.85 18.94 -5.72
N LYS A 164 -12.78 18.15 -6.25
CA LYS A 164 -13.71 18.59 -7.30
C LYS A 164 -14.74 19.61 -6.78
N ASP A 165 -15.33 19.32 -5.62
CA ASP A 165 -16.48 20.08 -5.11
C ASP A 165 -16.05 21.20 -4.14
N GLY A 166 -14.90 21.06 -3.50
CA GLY A 166 -14.45 21.90 -2.40
C GLY A 166 -13.56 23.09 -2.78
N GLY A 167 -13.21 23.26 -4.05
CA GLY A 167 -12.28 24.32 -4.46
C GLY A 167 -10.94 24.22 -3.72
N ALA A 168 -10.39 23.00 -3.62
CA ALA A 168 -9.14 22.74 -2.91
C ALA A 168 -8.00 23.63 -3.42
N SER A 169 -7.21 24.17 -2.51
CA SER A 169 -6.03 25.01 -2.81
C SER A 169 -4.84 24.21 -3.30
N PHE A 170 -4.95 22.87 -3.34
CA PHE A 170 -3.90 21.92 -3.73
C PHE A 170 -4.40 20.95 -4.79
N GLU A 171 -3.45 20.36 -5.49
CA GLU A 171 -3.70 19.28 -6.45
C GLU A 171 -3.68 17.91 -5.74
N LEU A 172 -4.41 16.94 -6.28
CA LEU A 172 -4.45 15.56 -5.77
C LEU A 172 -3.76 14.60 -6.76
N ALA A 173 -3.04 13.61 -6.23
CA ALA A 173 -2.64 12.41 -6.95
C ALA A 173 -2.93 11.18 -6.07
N THR A 174 -3.30 10.04 -6.67
CA THR A 174 -3.51 8.80 -5.93
C THR A 174 -2.64 7.68 -6.47
N ILE A 175 -2.09 6.87 -5.57
CA ILE A 175 -1.23 5.72 -5.86
C ILE A 175 -2.01 4.46 -5.50
N CYS A 176 -2.24 3.59 -6.48
CA CYS A 176 -3.04 2.37 -6.37
C CYS A 176 -2.16 1.12 -6.54
N PRO A 177 -1.41 0.68 -5.52
CA PRO A 177 -0.59 -0.52 -5.60
C PRO A 177 -1.43 -1.78 -5.40
N PRO A 178 -1.05 -2.93 -6.02
CA PRO A 178 -1.56 -4.25 -5.69
C PRO A 178 -0.83 -4.84 -4.48
N MET A 179 -0.38 -6.11 -4.54
CA MET A 179 0.45 -6.71 -3.50
C MET A 179 1.80 -6.02 -3.46
N VAL A 180 2.20 -5.51 -2.29
CA VAL A 180 3.48 -4.80 -2.13
C VAL A 180 4.48 -5.71 -1.45
N PHE A 181 5.48 -6.16 -2.20
CA PHE A 181 6.61 -6.96 -1.72
C PHE A 181 7.84 -6.08 -1.52
N GLY A 182 8.86 -6.66 -0.93
CA GLY A 182 10.15 -5.99 -0.82
C GLY A 182 10.72 -5.98 0.58
N PRO A 183 11.96 -5.51 0.73
CA PRO A 183 12.68 -5.57 2.00
C PRO A 183 11.99 -4.76 3.09
N VAL A 184 12.01 -5.31 4.29
CA VAL A 184 11.48 -4.65 5.49
C VAL A 184 12.50 -3.65 5.98
N ALA A 185 12.14 -2.37 5.90
CA ALA A 185 13.00 -1.26 6.31
C ALA A 185 12.60 -0.64 7.65
N HIS A 186 11.47 -1.04 8.20
CA HIS A 186 10.94 -0.53 9.46
C HIS A 186 11.13 -1.53 10.60
N HIS A 187 11.07 -1.04 11.83
CA HIS A 187 11.11 -1.90 13.00
C HIS A 187 9.90 -2.83 13.04
N LEU A 188 10.17 -4.13 13.20
CA LEU A 188 9.16 -5.14 13.49
C LEU A 188 9.35 -5.68 14.91
N PRO A 189 8.33 -5.69 15.76
CA PRO A 189 8.43 -6.28 17.09
C PRO A 189 8.58 -7.81 17.04
N SER A 190 8.09 -8.44 15.97
CA SER A 190 8.25 -9.86 15.68
C SER A 190 7.88 -10.12 14.20
N LEU A 191 8.25 -11.29 13.67
CA LEU A 191 7.83 -11.72 12.33
C LEU A 191 6.31 -11.84 12.17
N ALA A 192 5.57 -12.06 13.26
CA ALA A 192 4.10 -12.09 13.23
C ALA A 192 3.48 -10.71 12.94
N ALA A 193 4.23 -9.63 13.14
CA ALA A 193 3.79 -8.26 12.83
C ALA A 193 4.12 -7.82 11.39
N ILE A 194 4.59 -8.74 10.54
CA ILE A 194 4.88 -8.44 9.13
C ILE A 194 3.61 -7.98 8.40
N ASN A 195 3.79 -7.11 7.41
CA ASN A 195 2.68 -6.70 6.56
C ASN A 195 2.10 -7.89 5.77
N THR A 196 0.81 -7.85 5.51
CA THR A 196 0.04 -8.94 4.89
C THR A 196 0.66 -9.47 3.59
N SER A 197 1.18 -8.58 2.74
CA SER A 197 1.78 -9.00 1.47
C SER A 197 3.06 -9.82 1.68
N ASN A 198 3.91 -9.43 2.63
CA ASN A 198 5.18 -10.12 2.91
C ASN A 198 5.01 -11.35 3.83
N ALA A 199 3.84 -11.56 4.46
CA ALA A 199 3.58 -12.74 5.31
C ALA A 199 3.84 -14.05 4.55
N ARG A 200 3.56 -14.09 3.24
CA ARG A 200 3.86 -15.24 2.38
C ARG A 200 5.34 -15.64 2.33
N PHE A 201 6.23 -14.66 2.38
CA PHE A 201 7.68 -14.93 2.42
C PHE A 201 8.09 -15.52 3.77
N VAL A 202 7.49 -15.07 4.87
CA VAL A 202 7.69 -15.65 6.20
C VAL A 202 7.22 -17.09 6.22
N ASP A 203 6.00 -17.36 5.73
CA ASP A 203 5.44 -18.70 5.65
C ASP A 203 6.29 -19.64 4.79
N LEU A 204 6.78 -19.16 3.65
CA LEU A 204 7.66 -19.88 2.76
C LEU A 204 8.97 -20.29 3.45
N VAL A 205 9.71 -19.34 4.03
CA VAL A 205 11.02 -19.62 4.64
C VAL A 205 10.91 -20.42 5.93
N GLN A 206 9.74 -20.38 6.59
CA GLN A 206 9.43 -21.25 7.74
C GLN A 206 9.00 -22.67 7.35
N GLY A 207 8.93 -22.99 6.05
CA GLY A 207 8.60 -24.34 5.55
C GLY A 207 7.10 -24.66 5.53
N LYS A 208 6.21 -23.67 5.73
CA LYS A 208 4.77 -23.94 5.74
C LYS A 208 4.21 -24.35 4.36
N TRP A 209 5.00 -24.16 3.29
CA TRP A 209 4.63 -24.53 1.93
C TRP A 209 5.25 -25.87 1.47
N ALA A 210 5.90 -26.61 2.35
CA ALA A 210 6.61 -27.85 2.00
C ALA A 210 5.71 -28.92 1.38
N ALA A 211 4.43 -29.01 1.78
CA ALA A 211 3.48 -30.00 1.26
C ALA A 211 2.56 -29.47 0.15
N ALA A 212 2.26 -28.17 0.14
CA ALA A 212 1.42 -27.54 -0.86
C ALA A 212 1.70 -26.03 -0.90
N ILE A 213 1.79 -25.46 -2.08
CA ILE A 213 1.94 -24.02 -2.27
C ILE A 213 0.54 -23.40 -2.28
N PRO A 214 0.23 -22.44 -1.40
CA PRO A 214 -1.11 -21.84 -1.34
C PRO A 214 -1.43 -21.03 -2.61
N PRO A 215 -2.72 -20.83 -2.94
CA PRO A 215 -3.13 -19.96 -4.03
C PRO A 215 -2.63 -18.52 -3.85
N SER A 216 -2.29 -17.85 -4.96
CA SER A 216 -1.78 -16.48 -4.95
C SER A 216 -2.86 -15.44 -4.61
N GLY A 217 -4.11 -15.73 -4.99
CA GLY A 217 -5.27 -14.85 -4.78
C GLY A 217 -5.34 -13.69 -5.77
N VAL A 218 -4.52 -12.66 -5.55
CA VAL A 218 -4.30 -11.55 -6.51
C VAL A 218 -2.97 -11.81 -7.21
N PHE A 219 -2.91 -11.59 -8.53
CA PHE A 219 -1.74 -11.96 -9.35
C PHE A 219 -0.86 -10.77 -9.76
N LEU A 220 -1.16 -9.57 -9.27
CA LEU A 220 -0.34 -8.39 -9.54
C LEU A 220 0.42 -7.97 -8.28
N TRP A 221 1.61 -7.44 -8.50
CA TRP A 221 2.50 -7.02 -7.42
C TRP A 221 3.36 -5.82 -7.81
N VAL A 222 4.02 -5.24 -6.83
CA VAL A 222 5.01 -4.16 -6.97
C VAL A 222 6.02 -4.21 -5.82
N ASP A 223 7.24 -3.75 -6.05
CA ASP A 223 8.24 -3.60 -4.98
C ASP A 223 7.95 -2.33 -4.14
N VAL A 224 8.15 -2.41 -2.83
CA VAL A 224 7.94 -1.29 -1.90
C VAL A 224 8.80 -0.08 -2.23
N ARG A 225 9.97 -0.27 -2.83
CA ARG A 225 10.88 0.82 -3.27
C ARG A 225 10.28 1.56 -4.47
N ASP A 226 9.64 0.85 -5.39
CA ASP A 226 8.93 1.44 -6.53
C ASP A 226 7.68 2.19 -6.06
N VAL A 227 6.96 1.66 -5.08
CA VAL A 227 5.84 2.38 -4.44
C VAL A 227 6.34 3.67 -3.79
N ALA A 228 7.44 3.63 -3.05
CA ALA A 228 8.03 4.82 -2.43
C ALA A 228 8.50 5.84 -3.48
N LEU A 229 9.10 5.36 -4.59
CA LEU A 229 9.49 6.20 -5.72
C LEU A 229 8.25 6.82 -6.40
N ALA A 230 7.19 6.04 -6.61
CA ALA A 230 5.93 6.52 -7.17
C ALA A 230 5.34 7.67 -6.35
N HIS A 231 5.30 7.55 -5.01
CA HIS A 231 4.84 8.61 -4.12
C HIS A 231 5.69 9.88 -4.25
N ALA A 232 7.01 9.72 -4.25
CA ALA A 232 7.93 10.84 -4.39
C ALA A 232 7.77 11.55 -5.75
N ASN A 233 7.72 10.79 -6.83
CA ASN A 233 7.58 11.35 -8.18
C ASN A 233 6.18 11.93 -8.43
N ALA A 234 5.12 11.34 -7.86
CA ALA A 234 3.77 11.92 -7.91
C ALA A 234 3.68 13.26 -7.16
N MET A 235 4.47 13.44 -6.10
CA MET A 235 4.59 14.69 -5.38
C MET A 235 5.31 15.77 -6.21
N GLU A 236 6.46 15.41 -6.83
CA GLU A 236 7.39 16.34 -7.45
C GLU A 236 7.03 16.69 -8.91
N ARG A 237 6.52 15.73 -9.69
CA ARG A 237 6.28 15.90 -11.12
C ARG A 237 5.00 16.68 -11.42
N PRO A 238 5.06 17.80 -12.18
CA PRO A 238 3.84 18.56 -12.53
C PRO A 238 2.81 17.70 -13.27
N ALA A 239 3.26 16.83 -14.17
CA ALA A 239 2.39 15.96 -14.95
C ALA A 239 1.58 14.95 -14.12
N ALA A 240 1.89 14.78 -12.83
CA ALA A 240 1.16 13.88 -11.93
C ALA A 240 -0.09 14.52 -11.30
N ALA A 241 -0.26 15.83 -11.45
CA ALA A 241 -1.42 16.56 -10.94
C ALA A 241 -2.74 16.00 -11.47
N GLY A 242 -3.73 15.85 -10.60
CA GLY A 242 -5.06 15.40 -10.96
C GLY A 242 -5.13 13.97 -11.51
N LYS A 243 -4.18 13.09 -11.16
CA LYS A 243 -4.11 11.75 -11.73
C LYS A 243 -4.13 10.63 -10.69
N ARG A 244 -4.79 9.54 -11.07
CA ARG A 244 -4.66 8.22 -10.45
C ARG A 244 -3.50 7.48 -11.13
N PHE A 245 -2.80 6.65 -10.38
CA PHE A 245 -1.71 5.82 -10.90
C PHE A 245 -1.86 4.39 -10.44
N PHE A 246 -1.99 3.47 -11.40
CA PHE A 246 -1.96 2.04 -11.15
C PHE A 246 -0.49 1.59 -11.10
N VAL A 247 0.05 1.48 -9.89
CA VAL A 247 1.47 1.24 -9.63
C VAL A 247 1.71 -0.25 -9.46
N THR A 248 1.88 -0.96 -10.56
CA THR A 248 2.13 -2.41 -10.60
C THR A 248 3.35 -2.72 -11.47
N ALA A 249 4.23 -3.62 -10.99
CA ALA A 249 5.43 -4.06 -11.72
C ALA A 249 5.15 -5.22 -12.67
N GLY A 250 4.08 -5.99 -12.43
CA GLY A 250 3.76 -7.14 -13.26
C GLY A 250 3.00 -8.23 -12.52
N TYR A 251 3.00 -9.41 -13.14
CA TYR A 251 2.40 -10.61 -12.55
C TYR A 251 3.35 -11.31 -11.59
N TYR A 252 2.77 -12.07 -10.68
CA TYR A 252 3.45 -13.03 -9.82
C TYR A 252 2.52 -14.21 -9.49
N SER A 253 3.14 -15.33 -9.19
CA SER A 253 2.51 -16.46 -8.53
C SER A 253 3.32 -16.87 -7.30
N ASN A 254 2.67 -17.55 -6.35
CA ASN A 254 3.39 -18.08 -5.20
C ASN A 254 4.44 -19.12 -5.59
N ARG A 255 4.21 -19.86 -6.69
CA ARG A 255 5.20 -20.77 -7.28
C ARG A 255 6.44 -20.05 -7.77
N GLU A 256 6.29 -18.93 -8.50
CA GLU A 256 7.43 -18.14 -8.96
C GLU A 256 8.24 -17.56 -7.79
N ILE A 257 7.57 -17.09 -6.73
CA ILE A 257 8.25 -16.67 -5.49
C ILE A 257 9.04 -17.83 -4.89
N ALA A 258 8.43 -19.01 -4.75
CA ALA A 258 9.09 -20.18 -4.18
C ALA A 258 10.31 -20.59 -5.02
N ALA A 259 10.19 -20.61 -6.33
CA ALA A 259 11.28 -20.93 -7.26
C ALA A 259 12.44 -19.92 -7.15
N ALA A 260 12.13 -18.61 -7.10
CA ALA A 260 13.13 -17.57 -6.93
C ALA A 260 13.87 -17.70 -5.59
N VAL A 261 13.15 -17.94 -4.50
CA VAL A 261 13.77 -18.13 -3.19
C VAL A 261 14.60 -19.40 -3.15
N ARG A 262 14.11 -20.53 -3.67
CA ARG A 262 14.86 -21.81 -3.74
C ARG A 262 16.17 -21.67 -4.52
N LYS A 263 16.15 -20.94 -5.64
CA LYS A 263 17.33 -20.68 -6.48
C LYS A 263 18.42 -19.91 -5.75
N HIS A 264 18.05 -18.92 -4.92
CA HIS A 264 19.00 -18.01 -4.30
C HIS A 264 19.36 -18.34 -2.85
N PHE A 265 18.64 -19.28 -2.21
CA PHE A 265 18.85 -19.69 -0.83
C PHE A 265 18.95 -21.21 -0.72
N PRO A 266 20.01 -21.83 -1.29
CA PRO A 266 20.16 -23.30 -1.29
C PRO A 266 20.20 -23.90 0.11
N GLU A 267 20.60 -23.13 1.13
CA GLU A 267 20.59 -23.55 2.54
C GLU A 267 19.17 -23.72 3.11
N LEU A 268 18.15 -23.17 2.46
CA LEU A 268 16.74 -23.35 2.84
C LEU A 268 16.05 -24.49 2.09
N LYS A 269 16.76 -25.22 1.20
CA LYS A 269 16.16 -26.20 0.27
C LYS A 269 15.27 -27.25 0.96
N ASP A 270 15.60 -27.64 2.19
CA ASP A 270 14.86 -28.66 2.93
C ASP A 270 13.54 -28.13 3.53
N LYS A 271 13.38 -26.81 3.59
CA LYS A 271 12.16 -26.12 4.02
C LYS A 271 11.30 -25.65 2.83
N LEU A 272 11.91 -25.46 1.67
CA LEU A 272 11.25 -24.88 0.51
C LEU A 272 10.62 -25.96 -0.37
N PRO A 273 9.42 -25.71 -0.94
CA PRO A 273 8.81 -26.63 -1.88
C PRO A 273 9.71 -26.83 -3.10
N ASP A 274 9.83 -28.06 -3.56
CA ASP A 274 10.44 -28.37 -4.86
C ASP A 274 9.41 -28.30 -5.99
N GLU A 275 9.83 -28.64 -7.21
CA GLU A 275 8.98 -28.55 -8.41
C GLU A 275 7.80 -29.53 -8.38
N SER A 276 7.88 -30.63 -7.62
CA SER A 276 6.81 -31.63 -7.48
C SER A 276 5.69 -31.21 -6.55
N VAL A 277 5.92 -30.24 -5.67
CA VAL A 277 4.92 -29.75 -4.72
C VAL A 277 3.79 -29.03 -5.46
N PRO A 278 2.51 -29.42 -5.29
CA PRO A 278 1.40 -28.84 -6.04
C PRO A 278 1.01 -27.44 -5.58
N GLY A 279 0.34 -26.68 -6.45
CA GLY A 279 -0.31 -25.42 -6.16
C GLY A 279 0.52 -24.18 -6.44
N GLY A 280 -0.02 -23.03 -6.12
CA GLY A 280 0.61 -21.73 -6.28
C GLY A 280 0.73 -21.19 -7.70
N ASP A 281 0.21 -21.91 -8.69
CA ASP A 281 0.27 -21.55 -10.11
C ASP A 281 -0.76 -20.47 -10.48
N TYR A 282 -0.65 -19.98 -11.70
CA TYR A 282 -1.71 -19.23 -12.36
C TYR A 282 -2.89 -20.17 -12.70
N PRO A 283 -4.13 -19.65 -12.78
CA PRO A 283 -5.26 -20.44 -13.24
C PRO A 283 -5.08 -20.85 -14.71
N GLU A 284 -5.54 -22.07 -15.06
CA GLU A 284 -5.42 -22.61 -16.44
C GLU A 284 -6.06 -21.69 -17.49
N GLY A 285 -7.16 -21.00 -17.14
CA GLY A 285 -7.83 -20.02 -18.00
C GLY A 285 -7.10 -18.70 -18.17
N GLY A 286 -5.94 -18.52 -17.52
CA GLY A 286 -5.20 -17.27 -17.50
C GLY A 286 -5.70 -16.28 -16.43
N VAL A 287 -5.09 -15.11 -16.40
CA VAL A 287 -5.41 -14.03 -15.46
C VAL A 287 -5.76 -12.76 -16.22
N TYR A 288 -6.54 -11.89 -15.58
CA TYR A 288 -6.85 -10.57 -16.10
C TYR A 288 -5.58 -9.80 -16.49
N LYS A 289 -5.71 -8.86 -17.40
CA LYS A 289 -4.61 -8.01 -17.90
C LYS A 289 -4.53 -6.71 -17.10
N TYR A 290 -3.44 -5.99 -17.25
CA TYR A 290 -3.25 -4.68 -16.65
C TYR A 290 -2.61 -3.70 -17.63
N ASP A 291 -2.87 -2.41 -17.42
CA ASP A 291 -2.19 -1.30 -18.06
C ASP A 291 -1.63 -0.37 -16.97
N ASN A 292 -0.31 -0.27 -16.88
CA ASN A 292 0.43 0.59 -15.96
C ASN A 292 1.21 1.69 -16.70
N SER A 293 0.92 1.92 -17.97
CA SER A 293 1.65 2.83 -18.85
C SER A 293 1.74 4.24 -18.26
N ARG A 294 0.65 4.75 -17.70
CA ARG A 294 0.64 6.06 -17.03
C ARG A 294 1.63 6.13 -15.87
N ALA A 295 1.67 5.12 -15.02
CA ALA A 295 2.63 5.08 -13.90
C ALA A 295 4.07 5.01 -14.43
N THR A 296 4.33 4.18 -15.43
CA THR A 296 5.64 4.03 -16.05
C THR A 296 6.11 5.34 -16.68
N GLU A 297 5.30 5.97 -17.50
CA GLU A 297 5.68 7.15 -18.28
C GLU A 297 5.68 8.44 -17.43
N VAL A 298 4.57 8.71 -16.73
CA VAL A 298 4.41 9.97 -15.98
C VAL A 298 5.26 9.96 -14.72
N LEU A 299 5.32 8.85 -13.99
CA LEU A 299 6.16 8.76 -12.79
C LEU A 299 7.60 8.31 -13.11
N GLY A 300 7.86 7.80 -14.33
CA GLY A 300 9.19 7.38 -14.77
C GLY A 300 9.78 6.29 -13.89
N ILE A 301 9.04 5.20 -13.71
CA ILE A 301 9.45 4.10 -12.86
C ILE A 301 10.07 3.02 -13.74
N ASP A 302 11.27 2.61 -13.36
CA ASP A 302 11.95 1.42 -13.88
C ASP A 302 11.73 0.30 -12.85
N TRP A 303 10.85 -0.63 -13.19
CA TRP A 303 10.28 -1.59 -12.26
C TRP A 303 11.31 -2.61 -11.78
N ILE A 304 11.41 -2.80 -10.47
CA ILE A 304 12.26 -3.84 -9.87
C ILE A 304 11.69 -5.22 -10.23
N PRO A 305 12.51 -6.15 -10.78
CA PRO A 305 12.06 -7.50 -11.12
C PRO A 305 11.65 -8.33 -9.89
N LEU A 306 10.67 -9.24 -10.08
CA LEU A 306 10.13 -10.11 -9.02
C LEU A 306 11.23 -10.89 -8.29
N GLU A 307 12.14 -11.52 -9.03
CA GLU A 307 13.24 -12.32 -8.48
C GLU A 307 14.10 -11.46 -7.52
N LYS A 308 14.47 -10.24 -7.94
CA LYS A 308 15.24 -9.32 -7.10
C LYS A 308 14.46 -8.92 -5.85
N SER A 309 13.18 -8.58 -5.98
CA SER A 309 12.33 -8.21 -4.87
C SER A 309 12.18 -9.36 -3.85
N ALA A 310 11.94 -10.59 -4.34
CA ALA A 310 11.83 -11.78 -3.51
C ALA A 310 13.11 -12.05 -2.72
N VAL A 311 14.27 -12.01 -3.41
CA VAL A 311 15.58 -12.20 -2.77
C VAL A 311 15.86 -11.15 -1.70
N ASP A 312 15.64 -9.87 -2.02
CA ASP A 312 15.89 -8.77 -1.07
C ASP A 312 14.93 -8.85 0.12
N THR A 313 13.67 -9.28 -0.11
CA THR A 313 12.69 -9.52 0.97
C THR A 313 13.18 -10.59 1.93
N VAL A 314 13.56 -11.77 1.41
CA VAL A 314 14.05 -12.89 2.26
C VAL A 314 15.32 -12.49 3.01
N LYS A 315 16.27 -11.79 2.36
CA LYS A 315 17.46 -11.26 3.06
C LYS A 315 17.09 -10.38 4.23
N SER A 316 16.12 -9.47 4.07
CA SER A 316 15.68 -8.59 5.14
C SER A 316 14.98 -9.34 6.28
N LEU A 317 14.18 -10.36 5.95
CA LEU A 317 13.51 -11.21 6.97
C LEU A 317 14.51 -12.04 7.77
N ARG A 318 15.53 -12.60 7.12
CA ARG A 318 16.61 -13.34 7.81
C ARG A 318 17.41 -12.46 8.77
N ALA A 319 17.66 -11.20 8.39
CA ALA A 319 18.27 -10.23 9.29
C ALA A 319 17.41 -9.92 10.54
N LEU A 320 16.11 -10.22 10.48
CA LEU A 320 15.13 -10.11 11.58
C LEU A 320 14.87 -11.43 12.30
N GLY A 321 15.59 -12.52 11.96
CA GLY A 321 15.51 -13.81 12.63
C GLY A 321 14.53 -14.81 12.00
N ALA A 322 14.16 -14.65 10.73
CA ALA A 322 13.34 -15.63 9.97
C ALA A 322 14.15 -16.86 9.54
#